data_9cf80959fdbb6fc89d97b95fb055f549
#
_entry.id   9cf80959fdbb6fc89d97b95fb055f549
#
_cell.length_a   1.000
_cell.length_b   1.000
_cell.length_c   1.000
_cell.angle_alpha   90.00
_cell.angle_beta   90.00
_cell.angle_gamma   90.00
#
_symmetry.space_group_name_H-M   'P 1'
#
loop_
_entity.id
_entity.type
_entity.pdbx_description
1 polymer ?
#
loop_
_entity_poly.entity_id
_entity_poly.type
_entity_poly.pdbx_seq_one_letter_code
_entity_poly.pdbx_strand_id
1 'polypeptide(L)'
;MTNPWTDRRVLVTGGAGFLGRAVVARLEAAGAQVVVPRSAEVDLRDRRATAELFASVRPDQVIHLAARVGGIGYNQVHPAELYLDNLLMGTYVVEEARAHDVDKTVLVGTVCSYPKEPPVPFHEESLWNGYPEETNAPYGIAKLAQLVHAQTAREQYGQRVIYLIPTNLYGPGDKFHPAVSHVIPALIKKCVEAVESGADHIELWGTGSASREFLYVDD
;
A
#
# COMPACT_ATOMS: atom_id res chain seq x y z
N MET A 1 11.27 -11.31 27.37
CA MET A 1 9.92 -11.04 26.79
C MET A 1 9.74 -12.01 25.64
N THR A 2 8.65 -12.75 25.60
CA THR A 2 8.35 -13.63 24.46
C THR A 2 8.08 -12.75 23.22
N ASN A 3 8.66 -13.13 22.09
CA ASN A 3 8.43 -12.43 20.83
C ASN A 3 6.93 -12.54 20.45
N PRO A 4 6.21 -11.43 20.24
CA PRO A 4 4.76 -11.44 19.98
C PRO A 4 4.36 -12.10 18.65
N TRP A 5 5.32 -12.38 17.77
CA TRP A 5 5.11 -12.97 16.45
C TRP A 5 5.29 -14.49 16.42
N THR A 6 5.92 -15.07 17.44
CA THR A 6 6.19 -16.52 17.48
C THR A 6 4.90 -17.32 17.35
N ASP A 7 4.86 -18.21 16.35
CA ASP A 7 3.73 -19.09 16.01
C ASP A 7 2.44 -18.39 15.56
N ARG A 8 2.44 -17.05 15.40
CA ARG A 8 1.30 -16.32 14.87
C ARG A 8 1.15 -16.54 13.37
N ARG A 9 -0.06 -16.87 12.93
CA ARG A 9 -0.40 -16.90 11.51
C ARG A 9 -0.73 -15.50 11.02
N VAL A 10 0.10 -15.00 10.12
CA VAL A 10 -0.04 -13.65 9.58
C VAL A 10 -0.36 -13.73 8.08
N LEU A 11 -1.54 -13.27 7.71
CA LEU A 11 -1.92 -13.10 6.31
C LEU A 11 -1.39 -11.77 5.79
N VAL A 12 -0.46 -11.81 4.83
CA VAL A 12 0.12 -10.62 4.21
C VAL A 12 -0.34 -10.52 2.76
N THR A 13 -1.43 -9.80 2.52
CA THR A 13 -1.86 -9.55 1.15
C THR A 13 -0.90 -8.56 0.48
N GLY A 14 -0.53 -8.81 -0.77
CA GLY A 14 0.51 -8.02 -1.43
C GLY A 14 1.93 -8.32 -0.94
N GLY A 15 2.13 -9.38 -0.14
CA GLY A 15 3.41 -9.78 0.43
C GLY A 15 4.51 -10.10 -0.59
N ALA A 16 4.16 -10.37 -1.84
CA ALA A 16 5.13 -10.56 -2.93
C ALA A 16 5.53 -9.26 -3.64
N GLY A 17 4.94 -8.12 -3.28
CA GLY A 17 5.27 -6.80 -3.80
C GLY A 17 6.56 -6.22 -3.21
N PHE A 18 6.87 -4.97 -3.56
CA PHE A 18 8.08 -4.28 -3.11
C PHE A 18 8.13 -4.20 -1.57
N LEU A 19 7.22 -3.46 -0.94
CA LEU A 19 7.11 -3.38 0.52
C LEU A 19 6.82 -4.75 1.14
N GLY A 20 5.98 -5.54 0.48
CA GLY A 20 5.54 -6.83 1.01
C GLY A 20 6.68 -7.80 1.29
N ARG A 21 7.70 -7.86 0.42
CA ARG A 21 8.86 -8.73 0.63
C ARG A 21 9.67 -8.35 1.88
N ALA A 22 9.86 -7.07 2.13
CA ALA A 22 10.56 -6.60 3.34
C ALA A 22 9.76 -6.95 4.60
N VAL A 23 8.45 -6.71 4.60
CA VAL A 23 7.54 -7.05 5.71
C VAL A 23 7.52 -8.56 5.97
N VAL A 24 7.39 -9.39 4.92
CA VAL A 24 7.38 -10.86 5.04
C VAL A 24 8.68 -11.36 5.64
N ALA A 25 9.83 -10.91 5.12
CA ALA A 25 11.13 -11.33 5.63
C ALA A 25 11.32 -10.99 7.13
N ARG A 26 10.84 -9.82 7.58
CA ARG A 26 10.92 -9.43 9.00
C ARG A 26 9.97 -10.26 9.87
N LEU A 27 8.77 -10.57 9.40
CA LEU A 27 7.81 -11.42 10.12
C LEU A 27 8.32 -12.85 10.26
N GLU A 28 8.86 -13.43 9.19
CA GLU A 28 9.46 -14.77 9.21
C GLU A 28 10.68 -14.83 10.14
N ALA A 29 11.56 -13.83 10.07
CA ALA A 29 12.69 -13.71 11.00
C ALA A 29 12.25 -13.55 12.47
N ALA A 30 11.07 -13.01 12.71
CA ALA A 30 10.44 -12.92 14.02
C ALA A 30 9.70 -14.18 14.45
N GLY A 31 9.67 -15.24 13.63
CA GLY A 31 9.04 -16.53 13.93
C GLY A 31 7.55 -16.61 13.63
N ALA A 32 6.99 -15.69 12.82
CA ALA A 32 5.62 -15.78 12.37
C ALA A 32 5.45 -16.83 11.25
N GLN A 33 4.27 -17.44 11.21
CA GLN A 33 3.83 -18.27 10.09
C GLN A 33 3.14 -17.38 9.05
N VAL A 34 3.89 -16.96 8.02
CA VAL A 34 3.41 -15.98 7.05
C VAL A 34 2.72 -16.67 5.86
N VAL A 35 1.51 -16.20 5.52
CA VAL A 35 0.78 -16.64 4.33
C VAL A 35 0.66 -15.46 3.37
N VAL A 36 1.13 -15.65 2.14
CA VAL A 36 1.14 -14.63 1.08
C VAL A 36 0.29 -15.12 -0.10
N PRO A 37 -0.98 -14.71 -0.22
CA PRO A 37 -1.79 -15.06 -1.37
C PRO A 37 -1.29 -14.35 -2.63
N ARG A 38 -1.26 -15.08 -3.75
CA ARG A 38 -0.90 -14.52 -5.05
C ARG A 38 -2.17 -14.10 -5.79
N SER A 39 -2.12 -12.96 -6.49
CA SER A 39 -3.28 -12.47 -7.25
C SER A 39 -3.73 -13.39 -8.39
N ALA A 40 -2.85 -14.31 -8.84
CA ALA A 40 -3.20 -15.35 -9.80
C ALA A 40 -4.02 -16.50 -9.16
N GLU A 41 -4.00 -16.63 -7.84
CA GLU A 41 -4.65 -17.70 -7.09
C GLU A 41 -5.91 -17.19 -6.38
N VAL A 42 -5.84 -15.97 -5.83
CA VAL A 42 -6.93 -15.35 -5.08
C VAL A 42 -7.13 -13.91 -5.54
N ASP A 43 -8.27 -13.64 -6.14
CA ASP A 43 -8.69 -12.28 -6.48
C ASP A 43 -9.40 -11.65 -5.28
N LEU A 44 -8.73 -10.74 -4.60
CA LEU A 44 -9.29 -10.03 -3.43
C LEU A 44 -10.45 -9.07 -3.78
N ARG A 45 -10.73 -8.84 -5.07
CA ARG A 45 -11.92 -8.10 -5.54
C ARG A 45 -13.16 -9.00 -5.58
N ASP A 46 -12.96 -10.31 -5.52
CA ASP A 46 -14.03 -11.27 -5.38
C ASP A 46 -14.27 -11.55 -3.89
N ARG A 47 -15.47 -11.22 -3.44
CA ARG A 47 -15.88 -11.41 -2.03
C ARG A 47 -15.80 -12.87 -1.59
N ARG A 48 -16.22 -13.78 -2.46
CA ARG A 48 -16.23 -15.22 -2.14
C ARG A 48 -14.81 -15.76 -2.05
N ALA A 49 -13.95 -15.42 -3.01
CA ALA A 49 -12.55 -15.84 -2.98
C ALA A 49 -11.83 -15.30 -1.72
N THR A 50 -12.13 -14.04 -1.32
CA THR A 50 -11.59 -13.46 -0.09
C THR A 50 -12.08 -14.20 1.15
N ALA A 51 -13.37 -14.52 1.24
CA ALA A 51 -13.93 -15.30 2.35
C ALA A 51 -13.33 -16.71 2.44
N GLU A 52 -13.20 -17.42 1.33
CA GLU A 52 -12.57 -18.75 1.24
C GLU A 52 -11.08 -18.69 1.70
N LEU A 53 -10.35 -17.63 1.34
CA LEU A 53 -8.98 -17.40 1.81
C LEU A 53 -8.94 -17.30 3.34
N PHE A 54 -9.77 -16.46 3.94
CA PHE A 54 -9.78 -16.28 5.39
C PHE A 54 -10.21 -17.56 6.12
N ALA A 55 -11.22 -18.27 5.61
CA ALA A 55 -11.67 -19.54 6.16
C ALA A 55 -10.58 -20.61 6.15
N SER A 56 -9.76 -20.65 5.10
CA SER A 56 -8.68 -21.62 4.94
C SER A 56 -7.45 -21.28 5.78
N VAL A 57 -7.05 -20.00 5.81
CA VAL A 57 -5.85 -19.53 6.51
C VAL A 57 -6.11 -19.39 8.00
N ARG A 58 -7.29 -18.90 8.40
CA ARG A 58 -7.62 -18.54 9.79
C ARG A 58 -6.53 -17.69 10.44
N PRO A 59 -6.24 -16.49 9.90
CA PRO A 59 -5.13 -15.68 10.36
C PRO A 59 -5.39 -15.11 11.76
N ASP A 60 -4.35 -15.07 12.59
CA ASP A 60 -4.38 -14.33 13.85
C ASP A 60 -4.25 -12.83 13.59
N GLN A 61 -3.49 -12.47 12.55
CA GLN A 61 -3.27 -11.07 12.13
C GLN A 61 -3.28 -10.93 10.63
N VAL A 62 -3.67 -9.75 10.16
CA VAL A 62 -3.70 -9.41 8.73
C VAL A 62 -2.91 -8.14 8.49
N ILE A 63 -2.04 -8.16 7.49
CA ILE A 63 -1.35 -6.98 6.96
C ILE A 63 -1.76 -6.83 5.50
N HIS A 64 -2.57 -5.80 5.21
CA HIS A 64 -3.11 -5.56 3.88
C HIS A 64 -2.25 -4.55 3.11
N LEU A 65 -1.34 -5.08 2.29
CA LEU A 65 -0.47 -4.30 1.40
C LEU A 65 -0.89 -4.39 -0.07
N ALA A 66 -1.83 -5.28 -0.40
CA ALA A 66 -2.31 -5.42 -1.76
C ALA A 66 -2.99 -4.13 -2.22
N ALA A 67 -2.54 -3.62 -3.35
CA ALA A 67 -3.12 -2.47 -3.99
C ALA A 67 -2.85 -2.51 -5.50
N ARG A 68 -3.78 -1.97 -6.27
CA ARG A 68 -3.55 -1.61 -7.66
C ARG A 68 -2.98 -0.20 -7.68
N VAL A 69 -1.72 -0.06 -8.09
CA VAL A 69 -1.00 1.22 -8.11
C VAL A 69 -0.20 1.36 -9.38
N GLY A 70 -0.01 2.58 -9.83
CA GLY A 70 0.82 2.90 -10.99
C GLY A 70 1.42 4.30 -10.89
N GLY A 71 2.25 4.66 -11.85
CA GLY A 71 2.72 6.03 -12.03
C GLY A 71 1.61 6.94 -12.61
N ILE A 72 1.89 8.25 -12.73
CA ILE A 72 0.94 9.26 -13.19
C ILE A 72 0.27 8.86 -14.51
N GLY A 73 1.05 8.39 -15.50
CA GLY A 73 0.50 7.99 -16.79
C GLY A 73 -0.48 6.81 -16.70
N TYR A 74 -0.20 5.84 -15.85
CA TYR A 74 -1.11 4.73 -15.59
C TYR A 74 -2.41 5.20 -14.92
N ASN A 75 -2.29 6.06 -13.93
CA ASN A 75 -3.43 6.60 -13.19
C ASN A 75 -4.39 7.39 -14.07
N GLN A 76 -3.88 8.15 -15.04
CA GLN A 76 -4.68 8.89 -16.01
C GLN A 76 -5.51 7.99 -16.94
N VAL A 77 -5.01 6.80 -17.25
CA VAL A 77 -5.68 5.87 -18.20
C VAL A 77 -6.65 4.93 -17.47
N HIS A 78 -6.41 4.63 -16.18
CA HIS A 78 -7.16 3.63 -15.41
C HIS A 78 -7.81 4.15 -14.12
N PRO A 79 -8.43 5.36 -14.10
CA PRO A 79 -8.93 5.95 -12.87
C PRO A 79 -10.04 5.14 -12.20
N ALA A 80 -11.00 4.61 -12.98
CA ALA A 80 -12.12 3.83 -12.46
C ALA A 80 -11.67 2.51 -11.84
N GLU A 81 -10.71 1.83 -12.46
CA GLU A 81 -10.15 0.58 -11.96
C GLU A 81 -9.31 0.80 -10.69
N LEU A 82 -8.54 1.89 -10.64
CA LEU A 82 -7.78 2.27 -9.45
C LEU A 82 -8.69 2.54 -8.25
N TYR A 83 -9.83 3.19 -8.49
CA TYR A 83 -10.82 3.42 -7.43
C TYR A 83 -11.46 2.11 -6.99
N LEU A 84 -12.10 1.40 -7.93
CA LEU A 84 -12.94 0.24 -7.62
C LEU A 84 -12.14 -0.94 -7.06
N ASP A 85 -11.02 -1.29 -7.69
CA ASP A 85 -10.22 -2.44 -7.28
C ASP A 85 -9.68 -2.26 -5.86
N ASN A 86 -9.14 -1.07 -5.55
CA ASN A 86 -8.63 -0.81 -4.20
C ASN A 86 -9.76 -0.75 -3.15
N LEU A 87 -10.89 -0.14 -3.48
CA LEU A 87 -12.05 -0.08 -2.59
C LEU A 87 -12.53 -1.49 -2.23
N LEU A 88 -12.75 -2.36 -3.22
CA LEU A 88 -13.24 -3.72 -3.01
C LEU A 88 -12.26 -4.56 -2.18
N MET A 89 -10.98 -4.57 -2.56
CA MET A 89 -9.97 -5.34 -1.83
C MET A 89 -9.91 -4.99 -0.35
N GLY A 90 -9.82 -3.69 -0.03
CA GLY A 90 -9.75 -3.26 1.36
C GLY A 90 -11.04 -3.51 2.13
N THR A 91 -12.20 -3.28 1.50
CA THR A 91 -13.51 -3.52 2.12
C THR A 91 -13.67 -5.00 2.48
N TYR A 92 -13.40 -5.91 1.55
CA TYR A 92 -13.57 -7.35 1.83
C TYR A 92 -12.56 -7.86 2.85
N VAL A 93 -11.31 -7.38 2.81
CA VAL A 93 -10.31 -7.75 3.83
C VAL A 93 -10.74 -7.32 5.24
N VAL A 94 -11.28 -6.12 5.41
CA VAL A 94 -11.75 -5.64 6.72
C VAL A 94 -12.96 -6.45 7.20
N GLU A 95 -13.93 -6.72 6.31
CA GLU A 95 -15.11 -7.50 6.64
C GLU A 95 -14.77 -8.96 6.99
N GLU A 96 -13.91 -9.60 6.21
CA GLU A 96 -13.52 -10.98 6.49
C GLU A 96 -12.64 -11.08 7.75
N ALA A 97 -11.78 -10.08 8.00
CA ALA A 97 -11.03 -10.02 9.26
C ALA A 97 -11.97 -9.92 10.47
N ARG A 98 -13.08 -9.17 10.35
CA ARG A 98 -14.11 -9.10 11.38
C ARG A 98 -14.86 -10.42 11.54
N ALA A 99 -15.30 -11.02 10.42
CA ALA A 99 -16.08 -12.25 10.41
C ALA A 99 -15.31 -13.47 10.96
N HIS A 100 -13.99 -13.42 10.94
CA HIS A 100 -13.10 -14.48 11.41
C HIS A 100 -12.37 -14.14 12.70
N ASP A 101 -12.82 -13.10 13.44
CA ASP A 101 -12.28 -12.69 14.76
C ASP A 101 -10.76 -12.46 14.74
N VAL A 102 -10.24 -11.85 13.66
CA VAL A 102 -8.81 -11.54 13.53
C VAL A 102 -8.37 -10.60 14.65
N ASP A 103 -7.30 -10.97 15.35
CA ASP A 103 -6.78 -10.22 16.50
C ASP A 103 -6.42 -8.77 16.16
N LYS A 104 -5.80 -8.54 15.02
CA LYS A 104 -5.41 -7.21 14.54
C LYS A 104 -5.28 -7.18 13.02
N THR A 105 -5.80 -6.13 12.43
CA THR A 105 -5.64 -5.82 11.01
C THR A 105 -4.83 -4.54 10.82
N VAL A 106 -3.83 -4.57 9.95
CA VAL A 106 -3.08 -3.41 9.52
C VAL A 106 -3.46 -3.09 8.09
N LEU A 107 -3.94 -1.87 7.86
CA LEU A 107 -4.18 -1.32 6.52
C LEU A 107 -3.09 -0.31 6.18
N VAL A 108 -2.66 -0.30 4.95
CA VAL A 108 -1.71 0.69 4.46
C VAL A 108 -2.42 1.67 3.52
N GLY A 109 -2.43 2.92 3.95
CA GLY A 109 -2.91 4.07 3.21
C GLY A 109 -1.87 4.64 2.25
N THR A 110 -2.03 5.91 1.93
CA THR A 110 -1.14 6.61 0.98
C THR A 110 -1.14 8.11 1.22
N VAL A 111 -0.01 8.75 0.97
CA VAL A 111 0.09 10.22 0.94
C VAL A 111 -0.76 10.84 -0.19
N CYS A 112 -1.11 10.07 -1.22
CA CYS A 112 -2.03 10.50 -2.27
C CYS A 112 -3.47 10.76 -1.77
N SER A 113 -3.77 10.42 -0.51
CA SER A 113 -5.06 10.72 0.12
C SER A 113 -5.17 12.13 0.67
N TYR A 114 -4.05 12.84 0.82
CA TYR A 114 -4.06 14.23 1.28
C TYR A 114 -4.61 15.16 0.20
N PRO A 115 -5.19 16.33 0.60
CA PRO A 115 -5.57 17.36 -0.34
C PRO A 115 -4.42 17.76 -1.28
N LYS A 116 -4.75 18.32 -2.44
CA LYS A 116 -3.76 18.74 -3.45
C LYS A 116 -2.70 19.69 -2.90
N GLU A 117 -3.09 20.59 -2.02
CA GLU A 117 -2.23 21.60 -1.40
C GLU A 117 -2.41 21.59 0.14
N PRO A 118 -1.90 20.56 0.83
CA PRO A 118 -2.03 20.48 2.27
C PRO A 118 -0.99 21.39 2.94
N PRO A 119 -1.23 21.89 4.17
CA PRO A 119 -0.21 22.56 4.94
C PRO A 119 0.98 21.61 5.21
N VAL A 120 2.18 22.18 5.27
CA VAL A 120 3.42 21.46 5.58
C VAL A 120 3.90 21.89 6.97
N PRO A 121 4.24 20.94 7.87
CA PRO A 121 4.21 19.48 7.71
C PRO A 121 2.79 18.92 7.61
N PHE A 122 2.65 17.72 7.01
CA PHE A 122 1.37 17.02 6.93
C PHE A 122 0.96 16.50 8.31
N HIS A 123 -0.33 16.70 8.64
CA HIS A 123 -0.97 16.13 9.83
C HIS A 123 -2.13 15.24 9.39
N GLU A 124 -2.41 14.18 10.13
CA GLU A 124 -3.44 13.20 9.75
C GLU A 124 -4.84 13.85 9.67
N GLU A 125 -5.12 14.86 10.50
CA GLU A 125 -6.37 15.63 10.47
C GLU A 125 -6.56 16.36 9.13
N SER A 126 -5.46 16.68 8.45
CA SER A 126 -5.49 17.39 7.16
C SER A 126 -6.02 16.53 6.00
N LEU A 127 -6.15 15.22 6.19
CA LEU A 127 -6.77 14.30 5.20
C LEU A 127 -8.18 14.75 4.77
N TRP A 128 -8.90 15.47 5.63
CA TRP A 128 -10.29 15.87 5.41
C TRP A 128 -10.45 17.31 4.91
N ASN A 129 -9.35 18.05 4.72
CA ASN A 129 -9.38 19.47 4.40
C ASN A 129 -9.54 19.79 2.91
N GLY A 130 -9.76 18.80 2.05
CA GLY A 130 -9.98 19.04 0.63
C GLY A 130 -9.89 17.78 -0.22
N TYR A 131 -9.97 17.97 -1.54
CA TYR A 131 -9.89 16.90 -2.53
C TYR A 131 -8.43 16.60 -2.90
N PRO A 132 -8.04 15.33 -3.07
CA PRO A 132 -6.69 14.97 -3.51
C PRO A 132 -6.37 15.48 -4.92
N GLU A 133 -5.09 15.44 -5.29
CA GLU A 133 -4.65 15.75 -6.65
C GLU A 133 -5.38 14.85 -7.66
N GLU A 134 -5.88 15.43 -8.74
CA GLU A 134 -6.90 14.84 -9.63
C GLU A 134 -6.50 13.50 -10.24
N THR A 135 -5.22 13.32 -10.60
CA THR A 135 -4.74 12.06 -11.20
C THR A 135 -4.60 10.94 -10.18
N ASN A 136 -4.38 11.28 -8.92
CA ASN A 136 -4.24 10.35 -7.80
C ASN A 136 -5.54 10.19 -6.99
N ALA A 137 -6.49 11.10 -7.15
CA ALA A 137 -7.72 11.15 -6.36
C ALA A 137 -8.50 9.82 -6.37
N PRO A 138 -8.70 9.11 -7.49
CA PRO A 138 -9.42 7.84 -7.46
C PRO A 138 -8.78 6.81 -6.51
N TYR A 139 -7.47 6.67 -6.55
CA TYR A 139 -6.73 5.81 -5.64
C TYR A 139 -6.76 6.33 -4.19
N GLY A 140 -6.49 7.64 -4.00
CA GLY A 140 -6.47 8.29 -2.69
C GLY A 140 -7.81 8.19 -1.97
N ILE A 141 -8.92 8.44 -2.66
CA ILE A 141 -10.28 8.34 -2.11
C ILE A 141 -10.64 6.88 -1.76
N ALA A 142 -10.27 5.91 -2.60
CA ALA A 142 -10.47 4.49 -2.25
C ALA A 142 -9.75 4.12 -0.94
N LYS A 143 -8.54 4.64 -0.73
CA LYS A 143 -7.79 4.45 0.52
C LYS A 143 -8.42 5.19 1.71
N LEU A 144 -8.93 6.41 1.53
CA LEU A 144 -9.70 7.11 2.56
C LEU A 144 -10.99 6.37 2.95
N ALA A 145 -11.69 5.79 1.98
CA ALA A 145 -12.86 4.97 2.26
C ALA A 145 -12.51 3.75 3.14
N GLN A 146 -11.33 3.13 2.95
CA GLN A 146 -10.84 2.07 3.83
C GLN A 146 -10.56 2.58 5.25
N LEU A 147 -10.03 3.81 5.41
CA LEU A 147 -9.84 4.44 6.72
C LEU A 147 -11.18 4.63 7.44
N VAL A 148 -12.18 5.19 6.74
CA VAL A 148 -13.53 5.37 7.30
C VAL A 148 -14.13 4.03 7.71
N HIS A 149 -14.01 3.01 6.87
CA HIS A 149 -14.49 1.66 7.17
C HIS A 149 -13.79 1.09 8.42
N ALA A 150 -12.47 1.24 8.53
CA ALA A 150 -11.71 0.80 9.70
C ALA A 150 -12.15 1.51 10.99
N GLN A 151 -12.36 2.83 10.93
CA GLN A 151 -12.84 3.62 12.07
C GLN A 151 -14.23 3.18 12.51
N THR A 152 -15.18 3.09 11.60
CA THR A 152 -16.56 2.70 11.90
C THR A 152 -16.66 1.24 12.36
N ALA A 153 -15.87 0.33 11.81
CA ALA A 153 -15.81 -1.06 12.27
C ALA A 153 -15.22 -1.17 13.69
N ARG A 154 -14.24 -0.33 14.02
CA ARG A 154 -13.71 -0.22 15.38
C ARG A 154 -14.75 0.32 16.35
N GLU A 155 -15.47 1.37 15.98
CA GLU A 155 -16.51 1.99 16.82
C GLU A 155 -17.69 1.05 17.07
N GLN A 156 -18.17 0.40 16.01
CA GLN A 156 -19.38 -0.42 16.08
C GLN A 156 -19.14 -1.82 16.62
N TYR A 157 -18.01 -2.44 16.26
CA TYR A 157 -17.75 -3.87 16.54
C TYR A 157 -16.53 -4.10 17.45
N GLY A 158 -15.81 -3.05 17.85
CA GLY A 158 -14.58 -3.19 18.62
C GLY A 158 -13.42 -3.81 17.84
N GLN A 159 -13.50 -3.85 16.50
CA GLN A 159 -12.48 -4.45 15.66
C GLN A 159 -11.14 -3.71 15.79
N ARG A 160 -10.07 -4.44 16.03
CA ARG A 160 -8.73 -3.86 16.17
C ARG A 160 -8.07 -3.66 14.79
N VAL A 161 -8.34 -2.50 14.20
CA VAL A 161 -7.74 -2.07 12.93
C VAL A 161 -6.85 -0.87 13.18
N ILE A 162 -5.65 -0.86 12.59
CA ILE A 162 -4.79 0.30 12.48
C ILE A 162 -4.58 0.65 11.01
N TYR A 163 -4.44 1.95 10.74
CA TYR A 163 -4.23 2.47 9.40
C TYR A 163 -2.94 3.27 9.40
N LEU A 164 -1.99 2.87 8.55
CA LEU A 164 -0.67 3.49 8.45
C LEU A 164 -0.55 4.23 7.12
N ILE A 165 0.00 5.43 7.15
CA ILE A 165 0.26 6.25 5.95
C ILE A 165 1.78 6.38 5.80
N PRO A 166 2.45 5.48 5.06
CA PRO A 166 3.87 5.63 4.79
C PRO A 166 4.10 6.80 3.84
N THR A 167 5.26 7.45 3.95
CA THR A 167 5.75 8.39 2.95
C THR A 167 6.17 7.64 1.67
N ASN A 168 6.89 8.29 0.75
CA ASN A 168 7.29 7.63 -0.50
C ASN A 168 8.37 6.58 -0.22
N LEU A 169 8.01 5.33 -0.38
CA LEU A 169 8.93 4.21 -0.17
C LEU A 169 9.93 4.08 -1.32
N TYR A 170 11.16 3.74 -0.99
CA TYR A 170 12.20 3.42 -1.96
C TYR A 170 13.15 2.34 -1.41
N GLY A 171 13.89 1.67 -2.30
CA GLY A 171 14.90 0.71 -1.90
C GLY A 171 15.08 -0.44 -2.88
N PRO A 172 15.89 -1.45 -2.53
CA PRO A 172 16.15 -2.62 -3.35
C PRO A 172 14.87 -3.38 -3.70
N GLY A 173 14.75 -3.73 -4.97
CA GLY A 173 13.59 -4.48 -5.46
C GLY A 173 12.38 -3.62 -5.84
N ASP A 174 12.51 -2.29 -5.86
CA ASP A 174 11.49 -1.41 -6.43
C ASP A 174 11.40 -1.57 -7.96
N LYS A 175 10.39 -0.93 -8.58
CA LYS A 175 10.08 -1.05 -10.01
C LYS A 175 10.82 0.01 -10.81
N PHE A 176 11.65 -0.42 -11.77
CA PHE A 176 12.41 0.48 -12.67
C PHE A 176 11.77 0.65 -14.05
N HIS A 177 10.65 -0.01 -14.33
CA HIS A 177 9.98 0.14 -15.62
C HIS A 177 9.33 1.52 -15.75
N PRO A 178 9.59 2.31 -16.83
CA PRO A 178 9.16 3.71 -16.94
C PRO A 178 7.65 3.96 -16.71
N ALA A 179 6.80 3.03 -17.15
CA ALA A 179 5.34 3.18 -17.03
C ALA A 179 4.80 3.05 -15.58
N VAL A 180 5.58 2.46 -14.67
CA VAL A 180 5.13 2.14 -13.30
C VAL A 180 6.11 2.53 -12.21
N SER A 181 7.25 3.11 -12.60
CA SER A 181 8.32 3.54 -11.70
C SER A 181 7.91 4.79 -10.92
N HIS A 182 8.31 4.83 -9.65
CA HIS A 182 8.27 6.06 -8.85
C HIS A 182 9.52 6.91 -9.08
N VAL A 183 9.58 8.10 -8.47
CA VAL A 183 10.60 9.11 -8.79
C VAL A 183 12.03 8.64 -8.54
N ILE A 184 12.34 8.03 -7.39
CA ILE A 184 13.72 7.59 -7.08
C ILE A 184 14.21 6.51 -8.04
N PRO A 185 13.52 5.38 -8.25
CA PRO A 185 13.98 4.39 -9.23
C PRO A 185 14.01 4.92 -10.65
N ALA A 186 13.09 5.84 -11.03
CA ALA A 186 13.14 6.48 -12.35
C ALA A 186 14.41 7.34 -12.54
N LEU A 187 14.80 8.11 -11.53
CA LEU A 187 16.02 8.94 -11.57
C LEU A 187 17.29 8.07 -11.58
N ILE A 188 17.34 7.05 -10.73
CA ILE A 188 18.47 6.10 -10.72
C ILE A 188 18.64 5.47 -12.11
N LYS A 189 17.55 4.99 -12.71
CA LYS A 189 17.59 4.40 -14.06
C LYS A 189 18.12 5.40 -15.08
N LYS A 190 17.60 6.63 -15.12
CA LYS A 190 18.07 7.67 -16.04
C LYS A 190 19.57 7.97 -15.87
N CYS A 191 20.06 8.06 -14.63
CA CYS A 191 21.48 8.29 -14.37
C CYS A 191 22.35 7.12 -14.86
N VAL A 192 21.94 5.88 -14.59
CA VAL A 192 22.68 4.69 -15.04
C VAL A 192 22.72 4.62 -16.57
N GLU A 193 21.59 4.78 -17.24
CA GLU A 193 21.49 4.74 -18.70
C GLU A 193 22.28 5.88 -19.36
N ALA A 194 22.33 7.07 -18.75
CA ALA A 194 23.15 8.18 -19.24
C ALA A 194 24.64 7.85 -19.18
N VAL A 195 25.11 7.30 -18.06
CA VAL A 195 26.51 6.86 -17.91
C VAL A 195 26.85 5.77 -18.92
N GLU A 196 26.00 4.75 -19.08
CA GLU A 196 26.23 3.65 -20.02
C GLU A 196 26.23 4.08 -21.47
N SER A 197 25.42 5.08 -21.84
CA SER A 197 25.35 5.62 -23.21
C SER A 197 26.34 6.73 -23.48
N GLY A 198 27.07 7.22 -22.47
CA GLY A 198 27.99 8.37 -22.58
C GLY A 198 27.26 9.70 -22.74
N ALA A 199 26.00 9.81 -22.34
CA ALA A 199 25.25 11.07 -22.33
C ALA A 199 25.81 12.01 -21.26
N ASP A 200 25.86 13.30 -21.58
CA ASP A 200 26.38 14.36 -20.70
C ASP A 200 25.33 14.92 -19.73
N HIS A 201 24.05 14.59 -19.92
CA HIS A 201 22.93 15.02 -19.08
C HIS A 201 21.79 14.01 -19.07
N ILE A 202 20.88 14.19 -18.10
CA ILE A 202 19.59 13.51 -18.02
C ILE A 202 18.46 14.53 -18.11
N GLU A 203 17.37 14.15 -18.74
CA GLU A 203 16.16 14.98 -18.78
C GLU A 203 15.30 14.76 -17.54
N LEU A 204 14.98 15.85 -16.83
CA LEU A 204 14.07 15.86 -15.69
C LEU A 204 12.75 16.52 -16.07
N TRP A 205 11.65 15.96 -15.58
CA TRP A 205 10.33 16.56 -15.76
C TRP A 205 10.08 17.61 -14.66
N GLY A 206 9.53 18.76 -15.07
CA GLY A 206 9.24 19.87 -14.17
C GLY A 206 10.43 20.77 -13.89
N THR A 207 10.31 21.60 -12.85
CA THR A 207 11.28 22.65 -12.50
C THR A 207 12.34 22.21 -11.50
N GLY A 208 12.21 21.01 -10.92
CA GLY A 208 13.08 20.54 -9.83
C GLY A 208 12.77 21.14 -8.47
N SER A 209 11.73 21.99 -8.34
CA SER A 209 11.36 22.64 -7.07
C SER A 209 10.56 21.75 -6.11
N ALA A 210 10.04 20.62 -6.58
CA ALA A 210 9.23 19.73 -5.76
C ALA A 210 10.07 19.06 -4.66
N SER A 211 9.62 19.17 -3.41
CA SER A 211 10.19 18.47 -2.26
C SER A 211 9.29 17.30 -1.85
N ARG A 212 9.88 16.20 -1.40
CA ARG A 212 9.18 14.99 -0.95
C ARG A 212 9.94 14.34 0.20
N GLU A 213 9.19 13.70 1.09
CA GLU A 213 9.75 12.77 2.06
C GLU A 213 9.85 11.37 1.46
N PHE A 214 10.92 10.67 1.83
CA PHE A 214 11.18 9.30 1.42
C PHE A 214 11.49 8.44 2.63
N LEU A 215 10.99 7.20 2.62
CA LEU A 215 11.27 6.19 3.62
C LEU A 215 11.95 5.00 2.95
N TYR A 216 13.12 4.62 3.47
CA TYR A 216 13.80 3.42 2.99
C TYR A 216 13.01 2.17 3.40
N VAL A 217 12.91 1.20 2.49
CA VAL A 217 11.99 0.06 2.65
C VAL A 217 12.31 -0.82 3.86
N ASP A 218 13.53 -0.82 4.33
CA ASP A 218 13.95 -1.61 5.50
C ASP A 218 13.81 -0.85 6.84
N ASP A 219 13.48 0.44 6.83
CA ASP A 219 13.23 1.23 8.05
C ASP A 219 11.78 1.07 8.51
#